data_99e8a3167d75f72a503f1adf949355b6
#
_entry.id   99e8a3167d75f72a503f1adf949355b6
#
_cell.length_a   1.000
_cell.length_b   1.000
_cell.length_c   1.000
_cell.angle_alpha   90.00
_cell.angle_beta   90.00
_cell.angle_gamma   90.00
#
_symmetry.space_group_name_H-M   'P 1'
#
loop_
_entity.id
_entity.type
_entity.pdbx_description
1 polymer ?
#
loop_
_entity_poly.entity_id
_entity_poly.type
_entity_poly.pdbx_seq_one_letter_code
_entity_poly.pdbx_strand_id
1 'polypeptide(L)'
;FLILVIWQICTVLMKQMEKQTIHQMMSSNVSKHKNRKIYSLRHQNLTKILTKKFMFGRKETLIGILLSLSLGSVIFLGAVLLWLPVSNEKSISFLDALFTSTSSVCVTGLVTIVPKYQFTITGKVILLILIQIGGLGVIACITAFFMLLKRKITVKERVVIQEAYNMDSLGGLVGLVRKILIGTVVVEGIGAVFYAIQFIRDYGVAKGIWYGIFHSISAFCNAGIDILGDDSLARYATDPLINIITMLLIILGGIGFTVWYDVIDNGKKIWHREIPGKCWFTRLKLHSKIAIITTGFLLIAGTVLNFALEYHNPATIGHLNTGQKLMVSAFQAVTTRTAGFSTFQQSGMYEETGFLNIILMFIGGSPGGTAGGLKTTTFALLFLAFHTMLRGG
;
A
#
# COMPACT_ATOMS: atom_id res chain seq x y z
N PHE A 1 -0.23 1.29 17.39
CA PHE A 1 0.27 1.96 18.59
C PHE A 1 1.65 1.42 18.98
N LEU A 2 1.83 0.09 19.11
CA LEU A 2 3.10 -0.53 19.48
C LEU A 2 4.22 -0.22 18.47
N ILE A 3 3.94 -0.25 17.18
CA ILE A 3 4.91 0.06 16.10
C ILE A 3 5.32 1.55 16.13
N LEU A 4 4.40 2.45 16.43
CA LEU A 4 4.70 3.88 16.62
C LEU A 4 5.56 4.12 17.86
N VAL A 5 5.31 3.40 18.95
CA VAL A 5 6.11 3.46 20.18
C VAL A 5 7.51 2.90 19.94
N ILE A 6 7.63 1.74 19.26
CA ILE A 6 8.92 1.14 18.90
C ILE A 6 9.70 2.07 17.95
N TRP A 7 9.04 2.68 16.97
CA TRP A 7 9.67 3.64 16.06
C TRP A 7 10.14 4.90 16.79
N GLN A 8 9.36 5.43 17.74
CA GLN A 8 9.79 6.53 18.61
C GLN A 8 10.98 6.15 19.50
N ILE A 9 10.97 4.97 20.10
CA ILE A 9 12.07 4.46 20.94
C ILE A 9 13.35 4.30 20.08
N CYS A 10 13.26 3.69 18.90
CA CYS A 10 14.39 3.57 17.98
C CYS A 10 14.92 4.95 17.54
N THR A 11 14.04 5.91 17.29
CA THR A 11 14.44 7.26 16.88
C THR A 11 15.15 8.00 18.04
N VAL A 12 14.71 7.81 19.28
CA VAL A 12 15.34 8.37 20.48
C VAL A 12 16.69 7.71 20.77
N LEU A 13 16.78 6.38 20.64
CA LEU A 13 18.04 5.63 20.81
C LEU A 13 19.07 5.99 19.75
N MET A 14 18.68 6.13 18.49
CA MET A 14 19.55 6.62 17.43
C MET A 14 20.10 8.02 17.71
N LYS A 15 19.25 8.93 18.23
CA LYS A 15 19.67 10.28 18.64
C LYS A 15 20.63 10.27 19.83
N GLN A 16 20.47 9.35 20.79
CA GLN A 16 21.40 9.19 21.92
C GLN A 16 22.76 8.64 21.47
N MET A 17 22.78 7.65 20.57
CA MET A 17 24.03 7.12 19.99
C MET A 17 24.78 8.18 19.17
N GLU A 18 24.06 8.97 18.36
CA GLU A 18 24.64 10.08 17.58
C GLU A 18 25.26 11.15 18.50
N LYS A 19 24.61 11.45 19.63
CA LYS A 19 25.13 12.38 20.66
C LYS A 19 26.38 11.85 21.35
N GLN A 20 26.45 10.56 21.66
CA GLN A 20 27.63 9.93 22.25
C GLN A 20 28.81 9.87 21.27
N THR A 21 28.56 9.57 19.99
CA THR A 21 29.58 9.56 18.93
C THR A 21 30.17 10.96 18.71
N ILE A 22 29.33 12.01 18.73
CA ILE A 22 29.77 13.39 18.60
C ILE A 22 30.60 13.81 19.84
N HIS A 23 30.19 13.37 21.03
CA HIS A 23 30.95 13.69 22.29
C HIS A 23 32.31 12.97 22.30
N GLN A 24 32.40 11.73 21.83
CA GLN A 24 33.68 11.00 21.68
C GLN A 24 34.59 11.64 20.63
N MET A 25 34.05 12.09 19.48
CA MET A 25 34.83 12.82 18.48
C MET A 25 35.32 14.20 18.96
N MET A 26 34.58 14.86 19.86
CA MET A 26 34.99 16.13 20.44
C MET A 26 36.07 15.95 21.50
N SER A 27 36.06 14.86 22.26
CA SER A 27 37.05 14.60 23.30
C SER A 27 38.40 14.13 22.75
N SER A 28 38.46 13.55 21.56
CA SER A 28 39.69 13.05 20.93
C SER A 28 40.49 14.13 20.17
N ASN A 29 39.92 15.32 19.95
CA ASN A 29 40.54 16.39 19.14
C ASN A 29 41.05 17.62 19.96
N VAL A 30 41.21 17.52 21.27
CA VAL A 30 41.68 18.62 22.13
C VAL A 30 43.22 18.65 22.28
N SER A 31 43.95 18.16 21.30
CA SER A 31 45.42 18.29 21.29
C SER A 31 45.91 18.70 19.90
N LYS A 32 45.94 19.99 19.63
CA LYS A 32 47.05 20.74 19.00
C LYS A 32 46.65 22.16 18.58
N HIS A 33 47.30 23.13 19.20
CA HIS A 33 47.32 24.56 18.87
C HIS A 33 47.86 24.80 17.45
N LYS A 34 47.02 25.37 16.55
CA LYS A 34 47.34 26.40 15.51
C LYS A 34 46.22 26.52 14.52
N ASN A 35 45.53 27.64 14.52
CA ASN A 35 44.60 28.19 13.51
C ASN A 35 43.20 28.56 14.04
N ARG A 36 43.13 29.50 14.97
CA ARG A 36 41.84 30.03 15.49
C ARG A 36 40.90 30.62 14.43
N LYS A 37 41.36 31.10 13.30
CA LYS A 37 40.51 31.70 12.25
C LYS A 37 39.81 30.67 11.39
N ILE A 38 40.47 29.56 11.08
CA ILE A 38 39.85 28.43 10.30
C ILE A 38 38.85 27.66 11.14
N TYR A 39 39.09 27.55 12.46
CA TYR A 39 38.18 26.90 13.40
C TYR A 39 36.87 27.68 13.58
N SER A 40 36.89 29.02 13.60
CA SER A 40 35.71 29.85 13.75
C SER A 40 34.78 29.76 12.54
N LEU A 41 35.32 29.75 11.32
CA LEU A 41 34.55 29.57 10.07
C LEU A 41 33.98 28.15 9.92
N ARG A 42 34.74 27.13 10.32
CA ARG A 42 34.27 25.75 10.35
C ARG A 42 33.17 25.53 11.39
N HIS A 43 33.31 26.15 12.57
CA HIS A 43 32.30 26.07 13.63
C HIS A 43 31.00 26.79 13.25
N GLN A 44 31.07 27.96 12.60
CA GLN A 44 29.89 28.67 12.09
C GLN A 44 29.19 27.91 10.94
N ASN A 45 29.94 27.22 10.07
CA ASN A 45 29.38 26.39 9.05
C ASN A 45 28.78 25.10 9.62
N LEU A 46 29.42 24.46 10.60
CA LEU A 46 28.87 23.28 11.28
C LEU A 46 27.61 23.62 12.08
N THR A 47 27.58 24.73 12.81
CA THR A 47 26.37 25.18 13.54
C THR A 47 25.24 25.53 12.55
N LYS A 48 25.53 26.18 11.41
CA LYS A 48 24.53 26.42 10.36
C LYS A 48 24.01 25.13 9.74
N ILE A 49 24.85 24.13 9.50
CA ILE A 49 24.47 22.82 8.99
C ILE A 49 23.66 22.05 10.04
N LEU A 50 24.08 22.06 11.31
CA LEU A 50 23.39 21.38 12.40
C LEU A 50 22.04 22.03 12.72
N THR A 51 21.95 23.38 12.74
CA THR A 51 20.67 24.09 12.92
C THR A 51 19.73 23.88 11.73
N LYS A 52 20.25 23.84 10.51
CA LYS A 52 19.46 23.52 9.31
C LYS A 52 18.94 22.07 9.35
N LYS A 53 19.79 21.12 9.75
CA LYS A 53 19.43 19.69 9.90
C LYS A 53 18.44 19.47 11.07
N PHE A 54 18.60 20.21 12.18
CA PHE A 54 17.70 20.18 13.33
C PHE A 54 16.34 20.81 13.03
N MET A 55 16.31 21.93 12.29
CA MET A 55 15.05 22.54 11.84
C MET A 55 14.36 21.70 10.77
N PHE A 56 15.09 21.00 9.89
CA PHE A 56 14.54 20.10 8.89
C PHE A 56 13.89 18.87 9.57
N GLY A 57 14.57 18.22 10.52
CA GLY A 57 14.00 17.11 11.28
C GLY A 57 12.76 17.48 12.11
N ARG A 58 12.64 18.72 12.57
CA ARG A 58 11.45 19.21 13.27
C ARG A 58 10.23 19.34 12.36
N LYS A 59 10.42 19.74 11.09
CA LYS A 59 9.35 19.84 10.11
C LYS A 59 8.83 18.47 9.68
N GLU A 60 9.71 17.53 9.40
CA GLU A 60 9.37 16.15 9.04
C GLU A 60 8.60 15.46 10.18
N THR A 61 9.05 15.65 11.42
CA THR A 61 8.35 15.12 12.61
C THR A 61 6.95 15.73 12.75
N LEU A 62 6.81 17.05 12.54
CA LEU A 62 5.51 17.73 12.62
C LEU A 62 4.53 17.22 11.54
N ILE A 63 5.02 17.04 10.32
CA ILE A 63 4.19 16.51 9.22
C ILE A 63 3.78 15.06 9.51
N GLY A 64 4.69 14.22 10.01
CA GLY A 64 4.37 12.86 10.44
C GLY A 64 3.30 12.82 11.53
N ILE A 65 3.37 13.71 12.52
CA ILE A 65 2.36 13.85 13.58
C ILE A 65 1.01 14.27 12.98
N LEU A 66 0.99 15.26 12.10
CA LEU A 66 -0.25 15.74 11.46
C LEU A 66 -0.91 14.64 10.61
N LEU A 67 -0.10 13.84 9.88
CA LEU A 67 -0.58 12.70 9.12
C LEU A 67 -1.19 11.62 10.02
N SER A 68 -0.50 11.27 11.10
CA SER A 68 -1.00 10.28 12.06
C SER A 68 -2.29 10.74 12.74
N LEU A 69 -2.39 12.01 13.12
CA LEU A 69 -3.60 12.58 13.71
C LEU A 69 -4.75 12.62 12.71
N SER A 70 -4.50 12.97 11.45
CA SER A 70 -5.54 12.97 10.41
C SER A 70 -6.06 11.55 10.15
N LEU A 71 -5.18 10.56 10.08
CA LEU A 71 -5.56 9.16 9.93
C LEU A 71 -6.38 8.67 11.14
N GLY A 72 -5.90 8.95 12.36
CA GLY A 72 -6.61 8.63 13.60
C GLY A 72 -8.01 9.27 13.69
N SER A 73 -8.16 10.50 13.21
CA SER A 73 -9.45 11.18 13.16
C SER A 73 -10.42 10.52 12.18
N VAL A 74 -9.95 10.06 11.02
CA VAL A 74 -10.77 9.33 10.05
C VAL A 74 -11.20 7.99 10.62
N ILE A 75 -10.29 7.25 11.28
CA ILE A 75 -10.58 5.97 11.93
C ILE A 75 -11.65 6.15 13.01
N PHE A 76 -11.48 7.15 13.89
CA PHE A 76 -12.43 7.40 14.97
C PHE A 76 -13.82 7.81 14.44
N LEU A 77 -13.87 8.71 13.46
CA LEU A 77 -15.12 9.12 12.82
C LEU A 77 -15.79 7.92 12.14
N GLY A 78 -15.02 7.10 11.41
CA GLY A 78 -15.51 5.88 10.79
C GLY A 78 -16.07 4.89 11.81
N ALA A 79 -15.40 4.71 12.95
CA ALA A 79 -15.86 3.85 14.04
C ALA A 79 -17.21 4.32 14.60
N VAL A 80 -17.36 5.63 14.84
CA VAL A 80 -18.63 6.21 15.31
C VAL A 80 -19.74 5.98 14.27
N LEU A 81 -19.47 6.24 12.98
CA LEU A 81 -20.45 6.03 11.92
C LEU A 81 -20.86 4.56 11.76
N LEU A 82 -19.89 3.63 11.86
CA LEU A 82 -20.16 2.19 11.80
C LEU A 82 -20.88 1.68 13.06
N TRP A 83 -20.70 2.32 14.21
CA TRP A 83 -21.36 1.95 15.45
C TRP A 83 -22.84 2.39 15.50
N LEU A 84 -23.24 3.39 14.72
CA LEU A 84 -24.62 3.87 14.69
C LEU A 84 -25.61 2.75 14.30
N PRO A 85 -26.81 2.72 14.93
CA PRO A 85 -27.82 1.68 14.63
C PRO A 85 -28.23 1.62 13.15
N VAL A 86 -28.20 2.75 12.44
CA VAL A 86 -28.52 2.82 11.00
C VAL A 86 -27.54 2.03 10.15
N SER A 87 -26.31 1.82 10.62
CA SER A 87 -25.24 1.10 9.90
C SER A 87 -25.29 -0.39 10.13
N ASN A 88 -26.08 -0.89 11.07
CA ASN A 88 -26.03 -2.25 11.57
C ASN A 88 -27.39 -2.95 11.51
N GLU A 89 -27.39 -4.25 11.12
CA GLU A 89 -28.56 -5.15 11.25
C GLU A 89 -28.76 -5.59 12.70
N LYS A 90 -27.66 -5.79 13.45
CA LYS A 90 -27.63 -6.14 14.85
C LYS A 90 -26.70 -5.21 15.60
N SER A 91 -26.98 -4.94 16.89
CA SER A 91 -26.09 -4.12 17.71
C SER A 91 -24.66 -4.71 17.74
N ILE A 92 -23.66 -3.84 17.62
CA ILE A 92 -22.25 -4.21 17.74
C ILE A 92 -21.60 -3.44 18.88
N SER A 93 -20.47 -3.96 19.39
CA SER A 93 -19.66 -3.23 20.34
C SER A 93 -18.93 -2.07 19.63
N PHE A 94 -18.66 -0.98 20.36
CA PHE A 94 -17.84 0.11 19.82
C PHE A 94 -16.43 -0.39 19.44
N LEU A 95 -15.91 -1.40 20.14
CA LEU A 95 -14.60 -1.98 19.86
C LEU A 95 -14.57 -2.69 18.50
N ASP A 96 -15.62 -3.43 18.14
CA ASP A 96 -15.74 -4.08 16.83
C ASP A 96 -15.88 -3.04 15.70
N ALA A 97 -16.64 -1.98 15.93
CA ALA A 97 -16.75 -0.86 14.98
C ALA A 97 -15.39 -0.15 14.80
N LEU A 98 -14.65 0.06 15.89
CA LEU A 98 -13.32 0.67 15.86
C LEU A 98 -12.32 -0.24 15.14
N PHE A 99 -12.35 -1.55 15.41
CA PHE A 99 -11.51 -2.53 14.73
C PHE A 99 -11.78 -2.53 13.22
N THR A 100 -13.05 -2.62 12.83
CA THR A 100 -13.46 -2.63 11.40
C THR A 100 -13.10 -1.33 10.70
N SER A 101 -13.31 -0.19 11.34
CA SER A 101 -12.90 1.12 10.82
C SER A 101 -11.39 1.20 10.64
N THR A 102 -10.63 0.75 11.65
CA THR A 102 -9.16 0.73 11.58
C THR A 102 -8.69 -0.17 10.44
N SER A 103 -9.23 -1.39 10.33
CA SER A 103 -8.90 -2.34 9.28
C SER A 103 -9.20 -1.78 7.89
N SER A 104 -10.32 -1.06 7.74
CA SER A 104 -10.73 -0.45 6.46
C SER A 104 -9.82 0.71 6.06
N VAL A 105 -9.53 1.63 6.98
CA VAL A 105 -8.69 2.80 6.70
C VAL A 105 -7.21 2.44 6.59
N CYS A 106 -6.73 1.46 7.36
CA CYS A 106 -5.37 0.94 7.24
C CYS A 106 -5.23 -0.11 6.12
N VAL A 107 -6.34 -0.44 5.44
CA VAL A 107 -6.35 -1.40 4.33
C VAL A 107 -5.74 -2.74 4.74
N THR A 108 -6.17 -3.27 5.92
CA THR A 108 -5.60 -4.48 6.52
C THR A 108 -6.34 -5.74 6.11
N GLY A 109 -7.67 -5.65 5.93
CA GLY A 109 -8.52 -6.77 5.53
C GLY A 109 -8.95 -7.71 6.66
N LEU A 110 -8.56 -7.44 7.91
CA LEU A 110 -8.99 -8.22 9.06
C LEU A 110 -10.38 -7.75 9.53
N VAL A 111 -11.22 -8.69 9.88
CA VAL A 111 -12.58 -8.44 10.39
C VAL A 111 -12.83 -9.26 11.66
N THR A 112 -13.47 -8.67 12.66
CA THR A 112 -13.99 -9.38 13.84
C THR A 112 -15.42 -9.84 13.65
N ILE A 113 -16.09 -9.27 12.67
CA ILE A 113 -17.49 -9.54 12.31
C ILE A 113 -17.61 -9.62 10.79
N VAL A 114 -18.49 -10.49 10.30
CA VAL A 114 -18.69 -10.68 8.86
C VAL A 114 -19.49 -9.52 8.27
N PRO A 115 -18.91 -8.71 7.36
CA PRO A 115 -19.57 -7.49 6.88
C PRO A 115 -20.89 -7.73 6.16
N LYS A 116 -21.06 -8.92 5.54
CA LYS A 116 -22.28 -9.31 4.84
C LYS A 116 -23.51 -9.28 5.74
N TYR A 117 -23.40 -9.89 6.92
CA TYR A 117 -24.54 -10.13 7.83
C TYR A 117 -24.71 -9.03 8.88
N GLN A 118 -23.65 -8.29 9.15
CA GLN A 118 -23.66 -7.29 10.21
C GLN A 118 -24.11 -5.92 9.69
N PHE A 119 -23.60 -5.49 8.54
CA PHE A 119 -23.84 -4.13 8.08
C PHE A 119 -25.04 -4.01 7.14
N THR A 120 -25.86 -3.00 7.37
CA THR A 120 -26.87 -2.53 6.41
C THR A 120 -26.22 -2.02 5.14
N ILE A 121 -27.01 -1.66 4.14
CA ILE A 121 -26.48 -0.99 2.93
C ILE A 121 -25.73 0.30 3.31
N THR A 122 -26.25 1.07 4.26
CA THR A 122 -25.60 2.30 4.76
C THR A 122 -24.24 1.98 5.38
N GLY A 123 -24.16 0.97 6.25
CA GLY A 123 -22.89 0.54 6.85
C GLY A 123 -21.89 0.07 5.81
N LYS A 124 -22.32 -0.69 4.79
CA LYS A 124 -21.46 -1.11 3.67
C LYS A 124 -20.98 0.05 2.80
N VAL A 125 -21.78 1.10 2.60
CA VAL A 125 -21.35 2.32 1.90
C VAL A 125 -20.29 3.06 2.73
N ILE A 126 -20.51 3.20 4.03
CA ILE A 126 -19.51 3.83 4.94
C ILE A 126 -18.21 3.04 4.88
N LEU A 127 -18.28 1.70 4.98
CA LEU A 127 -17.13 0.81 4.88
C LEU A 127 -16.35 1.03 3.57
N LEU A 128 -17.07 1.11 2.45
CA LEU A 128 -16.49 1.35 1.13
C LEU A 128 -15.77 2.70 1.04
N ILE A 129 -16.37 3.76 1.61
CA ILE A 129 -15.74 5.09 1.68
C ILE A 129 -14.47 5.05 2.52
N LEU A 130 -14.47 4.34 3.66
CA LEU A 130 -13.30 4.19 4.51
C LEU A 130 -12.17 3.44 3.78
N ILE A 131 -12.49 2.37 3.06
CA ILE A 131 -11.55 1.63 2.20
C ILE A 131 -10.95 2.55 1.14
N GLN A 132 -11.77 3.35 0.46
CA GLN A 132 -11.32 4.28 -0.58
C GLN A 132 -10.39 5.36 -0.03
N ILE A 133 -10.73 5.93 1.14
CA ILE A 133 -9.88 6.92 1.83
C ILE A 133 -8.54 6.28 2.24
N GLY A 134 -8.58 5.06 2.74
CA GLY A 134 -7.38 4.30 3.14
C GLY A 134 -6.47 3.99 1.96
N GLY A 135 -7.01 3.39 0.90
CA GLY A 135 -6.27 2.96 -0.28
C GLY A 135 -5.64 4.11 -1.07
N LEU A 136 -6.38 5.20 -1.29
CA LEU A 136 -5.83 6.40 -1.94
C LEU A 136 -4.91 7.21 -1.03
N GLY A 137 -5.07 7.05 0.28
CA GLY A 137 -4.43 7.87 1.30
C GLY A 137 -5.22 9.15 1.61
N VAL A 138 -5.26 9.49 2.90
CA VAL A 138 -6.02 10.64 3.44
C VAL A 138 -5.64 11.94 2.73
N ILE A 139 -4.37 12.13 2.37
CA ILE A 139 -3.90 13.35 1.70
C ILE A 139 -4.45 13.50 0.29
N ALA A 140 -4.53 12.40 -0.48
CA ALA A 140 -5.17 12.45 -1.79
C ALA A 140 -6.64 12.85 -1.68
N CYS A 141 -7.35 12.28 -0.69
CA CYS A 141 -8.77 12.59 -0.47
C CYS A 141 -8.99 14.04 -0.03
N ILE A 142 -8.18 14.57 0.88
CA ILE A 142 -8.21 15.99 1.28
C ILE A 142 -7.91 16.90 0.07
N THR A 143 -6.90 16.52 -0.72
CA THR A 143 -6.54 17.28 -1.95
C THR A 143 -7.68 17.25 -2.95
N ALA A 144 -8.31 16.08 -3.15
CA ALA A 144 -9.50 15.93 -4.00
C ALA A 144 -10.65 16.84 -3.53
N PHE A 145 -10.92 16.85 -2.23
CA PHE A 145 -11.95 17.70 -1.62
C PHE A 145 -11.67 19.19 -1.86
N PHE A 146 -10.43 19.66 -1.67
CA PHE A 146 -10.08 21.06 -1.97
C PHE A 146 -10.21 21.37 -3.47
N MET A 147 -9.90 20.42 -4.35
CA MET A 147 -10.08 20.59 -5.79
C MET A 147 -11.57 20.70 -6.16
N LEU A 148 -12.44 19.89 -5.54
CA LEU A 148 -13.89 19.97 -5.74
C LEU A 148 -14.44 21.31 -5.28
N LEU A 149 -13.96 21.84 -4.15
CA LEU A 149 -14.32 23.17 -3.65
C LEU A 149 -13.66 24.33 -4.43
N LYS A 150 -12.89 24.04 -5.50
CA LYS A 150 -12.14 25.03 -6.30
C LYS A 150 -11.19 25.89 -5.45
N ARG A 151 -10.78 25.40 -4.25
CA ARG A 151 -9.85 26.10 -3.36
C ARG A 151 -8.42 25.99 -3.91
N LYS A 152 -7.67 27.10 -3.86
CA LYS A 152 -6.26 27.10 -4.23
C LYS A 152 -5.45 26.34 -3.17
N ILE A 153 -4.68 25.35 -3.61
CA ILE A 153 -3.78 24.56 -2.76
C ILE A 153 -2.53 25.39 -2.48
N THR A 154 -2.27 25.67 -1.21
CA THR A 154 -1.15 26.49 -0.75
C THR A 154 0.18 25.74 -0.89
N VAL A 155 1.30 26.47 -0.81
CA VAL A 155 2.66 25.86 -0.85
C VAL A 155 2.87 24.89 0.32
N LYS A 156 2.33 25.18 1.51
CA LYS A 156 2.43 24.28 2.67
C LYS A 156 1.73 22.94 2.43
N GLU A 157 0.53 22.99 1.86
CA GLU A 157 -0.24 21.79 1.49
C GLU A 157 0.48 20.97 0.40
N ARG A 158 1.14 21.64 -0.57
CA ARG A 158 1.95 20.95 -1.59
C ARG A 158 3.16 20.22 -0.99
N VAL A 159 3.80 20.76 0.02
CA VAL A 159 4.90 20.06 0.74
C VAL A 159 4.39 18.77 1.37
N VAL A 160 3.21 18.80 1.99
CA VAL A 160 2.58 17.59 2.58
C VAL A 160 2.28 16.55 1.51
N ILE A 161 1.75 16.97 0.35
CA ILE A 161 1.50 16.07 -0.80
C ILE A 161 2.83 15.49 -1.32
N GLN A 162 3.87 16.33 -1.46
CA GLN A 162 5.19 15.90 -1.91
C GLN A 162 5.75 14.79 -1.04
N GLU A 163 5.70 14.94 0.27
CA GLU A 163 6.19 13.95 1.22
C GLU A 163 5.35 12.66 1.20
N ALA A 164 4.02 12.77 1.11
CA ALA A 164 3.14 11.61 1.05
C ALA A 164 3.40 10.71 -0.16
N TYR A 165 3.72 11.32 -1.31
CA TYR A 165 4.01 10.59 -2.55
C TYR A 165 5.50 10.42 -2.85
N ASN A 166 6.37 10.84 -1.91
CA ASN A 166 7.84 10.77 -2.05
C ASN A 166 8.34 11.35 -3.37
N MET A 167 7.91 12.59 -3.68
CA MET A 167 8.21 13.26 -4.94
C MET A 167 9.36 14.25 -4.78
N ASP A 168 10.24 14.35 -5.79
CA ASP A 168 11.43 15.20 -5.76
C ASP A 168 11.11 16.70 -5.91
N SER A 169 9.95 17.07 -6.45
CA SER A 169 9.62 18.47 -6.75
C SER A 169 8.20 18.86 -6.34
N LEU A 170 8.01 20.15 -6.02
CA LEU A 170 6.71 20.75 -5.71
C LEU A 170 5.86 21.04 -6.96
N GLY A 171 6.45 20.94 -8.15
CA GLY A 171 5.77 21.20 -9.43
C GLY A 171 4.84 20.06 -9.83
N GLY A 172 3.66 20.41 -10.36
CA GLY A 172 2.76 19.41 -10.95
C GLY A 172 2.02 18.47 -9.98
N LEU A 173 2.23 18.59 -8.64
CA LEU A 173 1.66 17.67 -7.63
C LEU A 173 0.13 17.60 -7.69
N VAL A 174 -0.53 18.74 -7.84
CA VAL A 174 -2.01 18.79 -7.95
C VAL A 174 -2.49 18.07 -9.21
N GLY A 175 -1.77 18.26 -10.32
CA GLY A 175 -2.02 17.55 -11.56
C GLY A 175 -1.82 16.03 -11.43
N LEU A 176 -0.81 15.62 -10.67
CA LEU A 176 -0.57 14.21 -10.37
C LEU A 176 -1.73 13.61 -9.56
N VAL A 177 -2.14 14.25 -8.46
CA VAL A 177 -3.28 13.78 -7.66
C VAL A 177 -4.55 13.68 -8.50
N ARG A 178 -4.83 14.67 -9.36
CA ARG A 178 -5.96 14.60 -10.29
C ARG A 178 -5.88 13.40 -11.23
N LYS A 179 -4.71 13.13 -11.79
CA LYS A 179 -4.49 11.96 -12.63
C LYS A 179 -4.73 10.67 -11.84
N ILE A 180 -4.17 10.57 -10.63
CA ILE A 180 -4.37 9.42 -9.74
C ILE A 180 -5.87 9.15 -9.52
N LEU A 181 -6.64 10.15 -9.13
CA LEU A 181 -8.07 10.02 -8.90
C LEU A 181 -8.83 9.56 -10.14
N ILE A 182 -8.56 10.17 -11.30
CA ILE A 182 -9.21 9.77 -12.56
C ILE A 182 -8.80 8.34 -12.93
N GLY A 183 -7.51 8.01 -12.85
CA GLY A 183 -7.00 6.68 -13.16
C GLY A 183 -7.61 5.59 -12.26
N THR A 184 -7.74 5.87 -10.96
CA THR A 184 -8.39 4.99 -9.99
C THR A 184 -9.84 4.73 -10.37
N VAL A 185 -10.65 5.78 -10.57
CA VAL A 185 -12.07 5.63 -10.94
C VAL A 185 -12.24 4.84 -12.25
N VAL A 186 -11.37 5.04 -13.23
CA VAL A 186 -11.41 4.29 -14.49
C VAL A 186 -11.10 2.82 -14.26
N VAL A 187 -10.03 2.49 -13.53
CA VAL A 187 -9.64 1.09 -13.29
C VAL A 187 -10.65 0.38 -12.41
N GLU A 188 -11.13 1.02 -11.34
CA GLU A 188 -12.19 0.49 -10.48
C GLU A 188 -13.51 0.31 -11.24
N GLY A 189 -13.86 1.26 -12.11
CA GLY A 189 -15.04 1.16 -12.96
C GLY A 189 -14.98 -0.04 -13.94
N ILE A 190 -13.84 -0.23 -14.59
CA ILE A 190 -13.60 -1.39 -15.45
C ILE A 190 -13.70 -2.69 -14.64
N GLY A 191 -13.03 -2.75 -13.48
CA GLY A 191 -13.10 -3.88 -12.57
C GLY A 191 -14.53 -4.20 -12.14
N ALA A 192 -15.30 -3.18 -11.76
CA ALA A 192 -16.69 -3.34 -11.36
C ALA A 192 -17.56 -3.95 -12.47
N VAL A 193 -17.33 -3.56 -13.73
CA VAL A 193 -18.05 -4.16 -14.89
C VAL A 193 -17.73 -5.64 -15.01
N PHE A 194 -16.47 -6.04 -14.93
CA PHE A 194 -16.08 -7.45 -15.04
C PHE A 194 -16.61 -8.28 -13.86
N TYR A 195 -16.57 -7.78 -12.64
CA TYR A 195 -17.20 -8.45 -11.49
C TYR A 195 -18.71 -8.55 -11.65
N ALA A 196 -19.37 -7.50 -12.14
CA ALA A 196 -20.81 -7.48 -12.34
C ALA A 196 -21.27 -8.55 -13.35
N ILE A 197 -20.48 -8.88 -14.37
CA ILE A 197 -20.81 -9.94 -15.34
C ILE A 197 -21.07 -11.26 -14.63
N GLN A 198 -20.26 -11.64 -13.65
CA GLN A 198 -20.44 -12.89 -12.90
C GLN A 198 -21.46 -12.72 -11.78
N PHE A 199 -21.38 -11.65 -10.99
CA PHE A 199 -22.26 -11.47 -9.84
C PHE A 199 -23.73 -11.21 -10.19
N ILE A 200 -24.03 -10.66 -11.36
CA ILE A 200 -25.41 -10.53 -11.85
C ILE A 200 -26.05 -11.91 -12.08
N ARG A 201 -25.27 -12.88 -12.58
CA ARG A 201 -25.75 -14.25 -12.78
C ARG A 201 -26.10 -14.94 -11.46
N ASP A 202 -25.32 -14.66 -10.40
CA ASP A 202 -25.45 -15.33 -9.11
C ASP A 202 -26.42 -14.63 -8.14
N TYR A 203 -26.51 -13.30 -8.18
CA TYR A 203 -27.23 -12.50 -7.19
C TYR A 203 -28.32 -11.58 -7.78
N GLY A 204 -28.50 -11.60 -9.11
CA GLY A 204 -29.41 -10.70 -9.81
C GLY A 204 -28.82 -9.31 -10.06
N VAL A 205 -29.48 -8.51 -10.91
CA VAL A 205 -28.91 -7.27 -11.48
C VAL A 205 -28.49 -6.27 -10.41
N ALA A 206 -29.39 -5.88 -9.52
CA ALA A 206 -29.13 -4.80 -8.55
C ALA A 206 -28.02 -5.18 -7.54
N LYS A 207 -28.10 -6.38 -6.96
CA LYS A 207 -27.09 -6.89 -6.02
C LYS A 207 -25.76 -7.18 -6.73
N GLY A 208 -25.82 -7.73 -7.95
CA GLY A 208 -24.62 -8.05 -8.72
C GLY A 208 -23.80 -6.82 -9.08
N ILE A 209 -24.44 -5.72 -9.49
CA ILE A 209 -23.75 -4.44 -9.74
C ILE A 209 -23.14 -3.89 -8.45
N TRP A 210 -23.90 -3.88 -7.35
CA TRP A 210 -23.42 -3.39 -6.06
C TRP A 210 -22.20 -4.19 -5.56
N TYR A 211 -22.27 -5.52 -5.62
CA TYR A 211 -21.17 -6.40 -5.25
C TYR A 211 -19.95 -6.20 -6.16
N GLY A 212 -20.19 -5.99 -7.46
CA GLY A 212 -19.13 -5.69 -8.42
C GLY A 212 -18.37 -4.39 -8.07
N ILE A 213 -19.09 -3.31 -7.76
CA ILE A 213 -18.50 -2.04 -7.34
C ILE A 213 -17.70 -2.21 -6.05
N PHE A 214 -18.30 -2.86 -5.04
CA PHE A 214 -17.65 -3.06 -3.74
C PHE A 214 -16.34 -3.85 -3.86
N HIS A 215 -16.37 -4.99 -4.55
CA HIS A 215 -15.19 -5.85 -4.69
C HIS A 215 -14.12 -5.22 -5.58
N SER A 216 -14.50 -4.48 -6.61
CA SER A 216 -13.55 -3.76 -7.44
C SER A 216 -12.76 -2.73 -6.64
N ILE A 217 -13.43 -1.92 -5.84
CA ILE A 217 -12.79 -0.92 -4.96
C ILE A 217 -11.94 -1.61 -3.89
N SER A 218 -12.48 -2.63 -3.23
CA SER A 218 -11.76 -3.38 -2.19
C SER A 218 -10.50 -4.05 -2.75
N ALA A 219 -10.57 -4.64 -3.94
CA ALA A 219 -9.43 -5.28 -4.60
C ALA A 219 -8.37 -4.26 -5.05
N PHE A 220 -8.80 -3.17 -5.68
CA PHE A 220 -7.88 -2.12 -6.12
C PHE A 220 -7.18 -1.41 -4.96
N CYS A 221 -7.91 -1.13 -3.89
CA CYS A 221 -7.35 -0.56 -2.67
C CYS A 221 -6.52 -1.56 -1.85
N ASN A 222 -6.45 -2.84 -2.24
CA ASN A 222 -5.79 -3.92 -1.49
C ASN A 222 -6.37 -4.11 -0.08
N ALA A 223 -7.69 -3.92 0.09
CA ALA A 223 -8.34 -3.96 1.40
C ALA A 223 -8.75 -5.37 1.83
N GLY A 224 -9.04 -6.27 0.88
CA GLY A 224 -9.43 -7.66 1.18
C GLY A 224 -10.74 -7.83 1.95
N ILE A 225 -11.48 -6.76 2.15
CA ILE A 225 -12.79 -6.82 2.79
C ILE A 225 -13.82 -7.17 1.71
N ASP A 226 -14.63 -8.17 1.96
CA ASP A 226 -15.71 -8.60 1.08
C ASP A 226 -17.09 -8.55 1.76
N ILE A 227 -18.12 -8.67 0.95
CA ILE A 227 -19.52 -8.72 1.37
C ILE A 227 -20.24 -9.96 0.85
N LEU A 228 -19.46 -11.02 0.48
CA LEU A 228 -20.01 -12.29 -0.03
C LEU A 228 -20.37 -13.28 1.07
N GLY A 229 -19.62 -13.29 2.18
CA GLY A 229 -19.88 -14.17 3.32
C GLY A 229 -18.66 -14.52 4.14
N ASP A 230 -18.67 -15.70 4.74
CA ASP A 230 -17.61 -16.16 5.64
C ASP A 230 -16.35 -16.62 4.89
N ASP A 231 -16.51 -17.11 3.67
CA ASP A 231 -15.46 -17.80 2.90
C ASP A 231 -14.80 -16.90 1.83
N SER A 232 -14.97 -15.59 1.90
CA SER A 232 -14.40 -14.63 0.94
C SER A 232 -14.72 -15.02 -0.52
N LEU A 233 -13.70 -15.23 -1.36
CA LEU A 233 -13.86 -15.66 -2.77
C LEU A 233 -13.75 -17.17 -2.98
N ALA A 234 -13.83 -18.00 -1.93
CA ALA A 234 -13.67 -19.45 -2.06
C ALA A 234 -14.70 -20.09 -3.01
N ARG A 235 -15.94 -19.57 -3.05
CA ARG A 235 -16.95 -19.98 -4.01
C ARG A 235 -16.50 -19.80 -5.47
N TYR A 236 -15.62 -18.85 -5.73
CA TYR A 236 -15.10 -18.49 -7.06
C TYR A 236 -13.66 -18.98 -7.27
N ALA A 237 -13.17 -19.92 -6.46
CA ALA A 237 -11.79 -20.42 -6.53
C ALA A 237 -11.40 -20.91 -7.94
N THR A 238 -12.35 -21.51 -8.66
CA THR A 238 -12.14 -22.05 -10.00
C THR A 238 -12.67 -21.15 -11.13
N ASP A 239 -13.22 -19.99 -10.80
CA ASP A 239 -13.71 -19.03 -11.80
C ASP A 239 -12.57 -18.16 -12.35
N PRO A 240 -12.17 -18.30 -13.64
CA PRO A 240 -11.06 -17.55 -14.18
C PRO A 240 -11.32 -16.04 -14.24
N LEU A 241 -12.57 -15.62 -14.49
CA LEU A 241 -12.91 -14.21 -14.63
C LEU A 241 -12.69 -13.47 -13.31
N ILE A 242 -13.27 -14.00 -12.23
CA ILE A 242 -13.15 -13.40 -10.89
C ILE A 242 -11.69 -13.42 -10.42
N ASN A 243 -10.98 -14.54 -10.60
CA ASN A 243 -9.58 -14.64 -10.18
C ASN A 243 -8.67 -13.66 -10.94
N ILE A 244 -8.76 -13.62 -12.27
CA ILE A 244 -7.90 -12.76 -13.08
C ILE A 244 -8.17 -11.28 -12.79
N ILE A 245 -9.45 -10.85 -12.73
CA ILE A 245 -9.76 -9.45 -12.48
C ILE A 245 -9.33 -9.02 -11.08
N THR A 246 -9.51 -9.87 -10.07
CA THR A 246 -9.05 -9.61 -8.70
C THR A 246 -7.53 -9.44 -8.67
N MET A 247 -6.78 -10.38 -9.25
CA MET A 247 -5.33 -10.33 -9.32
C MET A 247 -4.84 -9.06 -10.04
N LEU A 248 -5.46 -8.70 -11.17
CA LEU A 248 -5.09 -7.50 -11.93
C LEU A 248 -5.33 -6.22 -11.12
N LEU A 249 -6.47 -6.10 -10.43
CA LEU A 249 -6.79 -4.94 -9.60
C LEU A 249 -5.80 -4.81 -8.45
N ILE A 250 -5.49 -5.90 -7.75
CA ILE A 250 -4.50 -5.93 -6.66
C ILE A 250 -3.12 -5.50 -7.16
N ILE A 251 -2.66 -6.05 -8.28
CA ILE A 251 -1.35 -5.70 -8.86
C ILE A 251 -1.32 -4.23 -9.29
N LEU A 252 -2.37 -3.77 -9.97
CA LEU A 252 -2.47 -2.37 -10.40
C LEU A 252 -2.50 -1.41 -9.22
N GLY A 253 -3.26 -1.69 -8.17
CA GLY A 253 -3.27 -0.88 -6.95
C GLY A 253 -1.89 -0.85 -6.27
N GLY A 254 -1.25 -2.01 -6.14
CA GLY A 254 0.00 -2.19 -5.40
C GLY A 254 1.29 -1.75 -6.10
N ILE A 255 1.28 -1.60 -7.45
CA ILE A 255 2.51 -1.30 -8.21
C ILE A 255 2.98 0.16 -8.08
N GLY A 256 2.08 1.06 -7.66
CA GLY A 256 2.36 2.48 -7.49
C GLY A 256 1.97 3.36 -8.68
N PHE A 257 1.34 4.50 -8.37
CA PHE A 257 0.83 5.42 -9.38
C PHE A 257 1.93 6.08 -10.21
N THR A 258 3.10 6.29 -9.62
CA THR A 258 4.27 6.83 -10.34
C THR A 258 4.75 5.87 -11.44
N VAL A 259 4.68 4.57 -11.19
CA VAL A 259 5.00 3.53 -12.18
C VAL A 259 3.97 3.53 -13.31
N TRP A 260 2.67 3.66 -13.00
CA TRP A 260 1.62 3.75 -14.02
C TRP A 260 1.89 4.85 -15.03
N TYR A 261 2.15 6.06 -14.52
CA TYR A 261 2.34 7.20 -15.41
C TYR A 261 3.63 7.12 -16.20
N ASP A 262 4.69 6.54 -15.62
CA ASP A 262 5.92 6.29 -16.38
C ASP A 262 5.69 5.29 -17.52
N VAL A 263 4.94 4.21 -17.27
CA VAL A 263 4.55 3.23 -18.29
C VAL A 263 3.64 3.84 -19.35
N ILE A 264 2.61 4.58 -18.94
CA ILE A 264 1.66 5.23 -19.86
C ILE A 264 2.35 6.28 -20.73
N ASP A 265 3.20 7.13 -20.14
CA ASP A 265 3.90 8.19 -20.87
C ASP A 265 4.90 7.61 -21.89
N ASN A 266 5.61 6.54 -21.52
CA ASN A 266 6.48 5.82 -22.48
C ASN A 266 5.65 5.09 -23.55
N GLY A 267 4.51 4.50 -23.19
CA GLY A 267 3.58 3.88 -24.15
C GLY A 267 3.08 4.89 -25.19
N LYS A 268 2.70 6.10 -24.76
CA LYS A 268 2.29 7.18 -25.68
C LYS A 268 3.40 7.56 -26.64
N LYS A 269 4.65 7.71 -26.17
CA LYS A 269 5.81 8.01 -27.02
C LYS A 269 6.06 6.94 -28.09
N ILE A 270 5.84 5.67 -27.74
CA ILE A 270 5.92 4.56 -28.70
C ILE A 270 4.80 4.66 -29.73
N TRP A 271 3.58 4.91 -29.26
CA TRP A 271 2.41 5.08 -30.15
C TRP A 271 2.61 6.22 -31.16
N HIS A 272 3.19 7.35 -30.70
CA HIS A 272 3.54 8.47 -31.56
C HIS A 272 4.85 8.26 -32.35
N ARG A 273 5.44 7.04 -32.29
CA ARG A 273 6.71 6.69 -32.97
C ARG A 273 7.92 7.54 -32.60
N GLU A 274 7.87 8.22 -31.46
CA GLU A 274 9.00 9.00 -30.94
C GLU A 274 10.12 8.09 -30.38
N ILE A 275 9.78 6.85 -29.98
CA ILE A 275 10.70 5.86 -29.42
C ILE A 275 10.44 4.50 -30.06
N PRO A 276 11.47 3.72 -30.43
CA PRO A 276 11.31 2.34 -30.89
C PRO A 276 10.73 1.45 -29.78
N GLY A 277 9.77 0.60 -30.12
CA GLY A 277 9.10 -0.29 -29.15
C GLY A 277 10.08 -1.20 -28.37
N LYS A 278 11.19 -1.61 -29.00
CA LYS A 278 12.26 -2.40 -28.36
C LYS A 278 12.94 -1.69 -27.18
N CYS A 279 12.89 -0.35 -27.13
CA CYS A 279 13.49 0.46 -26.08
C CYS A 279 12.53 0.79 -24.94
N TRP A 280 11.32 0.23 -24.93
CA TRP A 280 10.29 0.54 -23.93
C TRP A 280 10.80 0.41 -22.49
N PHE A 281 11.34 -0.75 -22.14
CA PHE A 281 11.81 -1.02 -20.79
C PHE A 281 13.06 -0.19 -20.42
N THR A 282 13.97 0.03 -21.37
CA THR A 282 15.20 0.79 -21.11
C THR A 282 14.94 2.27 -20.83
N ARG A 283 13.83 2.82 -21.32
CA ARG A 283 13.43 4.23 -21.15
C ARG A 283 12.66 4.49 -19.86
N LEU A 284 12.16 3.45 -19.19
CA LEU A 284 11.53 3.59 -17.87
C LEU A 284 12.52 4.17 -16.85
N LYS A 285 12.01 4.93 -15.89
CA LYS A 285 12.77 5.41 -14.74
C LYS A 285 13.30 4.23 -13.91
N LEU A 286 14.43 4.42 -13.25
CA LEU A 286 15.03 3.37 -12.41
C LEU A 286 14.06 2.85 -11.34
N HIS A 287 13.31 3.75 -10.70
CA HIS A 287 12.28 3.40 -9.73
C HIS A 287 11.24 2.43 -10.33
N SER A 288 10.72 2.74 -11.53
CA SER A 288 9.73 1.90 -12.21
C SER A 288 10.29 0.53 -12.60
N LYS A 289 11.54 0.47 -13.05
CA LYS A 289 12.24 -0.79 -13.36
C LYS A 289 12.36 -1.68 -12.13
N ILE A 290 12.85 -1.12 -11.03
CA ILE A 290 13.01 -1.87 -9.77
C ILE A 290 11.62 -2.37 -9.29
N ALA A 291 10.61 -1.51 -9.29
CA ALA A 291 9.27 -1.88 -8.86
C ALA A 291 8.68 -3.03 -9.70
N ILE A 292 8.78 -2.95 -11.03
CA ILE A 292 8.24 -3.96 -11.95
C ILE A 292 9.00 -5.29 -11.81
N ILE A 293 10.36 -5.25 -11.82
CA ILE A 293 11.18 -6.46 -11.74
C ILE A 293 10.94 -7.16 -10.39
N THR A 294 11.00 -6.43 -9.28
CA THR A 294 10.84 -7.01 -7.95
C THR A 294 9.42 -7.56 -7.77
N THR A 295 8.39 -6.84 -8.24
CA THR A 295 7.01 -7.33 -8.22
C THR A 295 6.87 -8.61 -9.04
N GLY A 296 7.33 -8.63 -10.28
CA GLY A 296 7.28 -9.81 -11.14
C GLY A 296 8.01 -11.01 -10.55
N PHE A 297 9.21 -10.79 -10.00
CA PHE A 297 9.98 -11.84 -9.31
C PHE A 297 9.22 -12.44 -8.13
N LEU A 298 8.68 -11.60 -7.25
CA LEU A 298 7.94 -12.06 -6.06
C LEU A 298 6.64 -12.79 -6.43
N LEU A 299 5.93 -12.34 -7.47
CA LEU A 299 4.72 -13.02 -7.94
C LEU A 299 5.05 -14.39 -8.56
N ILE A 300 6.06 -14.47 -9.41
CA ILE A 300 6.47 -15.74 -10.03
C ILE A 300 6.99 -16.71 -8.97
N ALA A 301 7.90 -16.27 -8.12
CA ALA A 301 8.47 -17.10 -7.06
C ALA A 301 7.38 -17.55 -6.08
N GLY A 302 6.51 -16.63 -5.64
CA GLY A 302 5.38 -16.97 -4.77
C GLY A 302 4.41 -17.97 -5.42
N THR A 303 4.08 -17.80 -6.69
CA THR A 303 3.22 -18.74 -7.43
C THR A 303 3.82 -20.13 -7.51
N VAL A 304 5.09 -20.22 -7.91
CA VAL A 304 5.79 -21.51 -8.06
C VAL A 304 5.92 -22.22 -6.72
N LEU A 305 6.29 -21.50 -5.66
CA LEU A 305 6.44 -22.09 -4.33
C LEU A 305 5.11 -22.51 -3.72
N ASN A 306 4.05 -21.68 -3.79
CA ASN A 306 2.72 -22.09 -3.35
C ASN A 306 2.19 -23.29 -4.14
N PHE A 307 2.41 -23.31 -5.46
CA PHE A 307 2.01 -24.45 -6.31
C PHE A 307 2.74 -25.71 -5.91
N ALA A 308 4.05 -25.67 -5.69
CA ALA A 308 4.85 -26.84 -5.35
C ALA A 308 4.52 -27.39 -3.96
N LEU A 309 4.38 -26.51 -2.97
CA LEU A 309 4.10 -26.92 -1.59
C LEU A 309 2.68 -27.46 -1.42
N GLU A 310 1.67 -26.82 -2.03
CA GLU A 310 0.27 -27.20 -1.86
C GLU A 310 -0.23 -28.23 -2.90
N TYR A 311 0.61 -28.67 -3.83
CA TYR A 311 0.17 -29.48 -4.98
C TYR A 311 -0.64 -30.71 -4.61
N HIS A 312 -0.27 -31.39 -3.53
CA HIS A 312 -0.91 -32.61 -3.03
C HIS A 312 -1.84 -32.39 -1.83
N ASN A 313 -2.00 -31.15 -1.35
CA ASN A 313 -2.81 -30.85 -0.18
C ASN A 313 -4.31 -30.97 -0.50
N PRO A 314 -5.03 -32.00 0.00
CA PRO A 314 -6.45 -32.20 -0.30
C PRO A 314 -7.34 -31.13 0.36
N ALA A 315 -6.86 -30.44 1.42
CA ALA A 315 -7.61 -29.42 2.10
C ALA A 315 -7.62 -28.06 1.35
N THR A 316 -6.70 -27.88 0.39
CA THR A 316 -6.58 -26.64 -0.39
C THR A 316 -6.76 -26.88 -1.87
N ILE A 317 -5.70 -27.18 -2.63
CA ILE A 317 -5.73 -27.27 -4.09
C ILE A 317 -5.62 -28.70 -4.62
N GLY A 318 -5.37 -29.71 -3.78
CA GLY A 318 -5.09 -31.09 -4.20
C GLY A 318 -6.15 -31.72 -5.08
N HIS A 319 -7.42 -31.37 -4.88
CA HIS A 319 -8.58 -31.88 -5.63
C HIS A 319 -8.81 -31.19 -6.99
N LEU A 320 -8.09 -30.09 -7.27
CA LEU A 320 -8.23 -29.29 -8.49
C LEU A 320 -7.40 -29.86 -9.64
N ASN A 321 -7.76 -29.53 -10.89
CA ASN A 321 -6.92 -29.84 -12.04
C ASN A 321 -5.68 -28.91 -12.09
N THR A 322 -4.65 -29.30 -12.83
CA THR A 322 -3.34 -28.60 -12.85
C THR A 322 -3.47 -27.12 -13.23
N GLY A 323 -4.35 -26.77 -14.18
CA GLY A 323 -4.56 -25.36 -14.56
C GLY A 323 -5.21 -24.54 -13.45
N GLN A 324 -6.20 -25.12 -12.76
CA GLN A 324 -6.86 -24.50 -11.61
C GLN A 324 -5.89 -24.38 -10.41
N LYS A 325 -5.07 -25.41 -10.14
CA LYS A 325 -4.00 -25.34 -9.11
C LYS A 325 -3.06 -24.16 -9.35
N LEU A 326 -2.62 -23.99 -10.61
CA LEU A 326 -1.74 -22.88 -10.97
C LEU A 326 -2.42 -21.52 -10.76
N MET A 327 -3.68 -21.39 -11.16
CA MET A 327 -4.47 -20.17 -11.01
C MET A 327 -4.66 -19.80 -9.54
N VAL A 328 -5.05 -20.75 -8.69
CA VAL A 328 -5.24 -20.54 -7.25
C VAL A 328 -3.92 -20.24 -6.55
N SER A 329 -2.83 -20.90 -6.95
CA SER A 329 -1.48 -20.60 -6.41
C SER A 329 -1.00 -19.21 -6.83
N ALA A 330 -1.30 -18.78 -8.06
CA ALA A 330 -1.03 -17.42 -8.52
C ALA A 330 -1.87 -16.39 -7.74
N PHE A 331 -3.15 -16.69 -7.50
CA PHE A 331 -4.02 -15.87 -6.68
C PHE A 331 -3.45 -15.71 -5.26
N GLN A 332 -3.01 -16.81 -4.64
CA GLN A 332 -2.42 -16.79 -3.30
C GLN A 332 -1.15 -15.91 -3.27
N ALA A 333 -0.27 -16.04 -4.27
CA ALA A 333 0.93 -15.19 -4.36
C ALA A 333 0.61 -13.71 -4.56
N VAL A 334 -0.50 -13.38 -5.24
CA VAL A 334 -0.95 -12.00 -5.44
C VAL A 334 -1.60 -11.45 -4.18
N THR A 335 -2.50 -12.22 -3.53
CA THR A 335 -3.26 -11.76 -2.36
C THR A 335 -2.38 -11.55 -1.15
N THR A 336 -1.30 -12.32 -0.97
CA THR A 336 -0.29 -12.12 0.10
C THR A 336 0.43 -10.79 -0.01
N ARG A 337 0.35 -10.09 -1.13
CA ARG A 337 0.88 -8.74 -1.29
C ARG A 337 -0.07 -7.67 -0.76
N THR A 338 -0.50 -7.87 0.48
CA THR A 338 -1.35 -6.97 1.29
C THR A 338 -2.77 -6.78 0.76
N ALA A 339 -3.34 -7.77 0.05
CA ALA A 339 -4.73 -7.67 -0.42
C ALA A 339 -5.72 -8.32 0.54
N GLY A 340 -5.51 -9.58 0.95
CA GLY A 340 -6.33 -10.22 1.98
C GLY A 340 -7.50 -11.09 1.49
N PHE A 341 -7.81 -11.14 0.19
CA PHE A 341 -8.82 -12.06 -0.34
C PHE A 341 -8.35 -13.52 -0.29
N SER A 342 -9.29 -14.44 -0.09
CA SER A 342 -9.00 -15.87 -0.02
C SER A 342 -9.87 -16.66 -0.99
N THR A 343 -9.26 -17.63 -1.68
CA THR A 343 -9.96 -18.59 -2.57
C THR A 343 -10.07 -19.98 -1.96
N PHE A 344 -9.51 -20.20 -0.79
CA PHE A 344 -9.66 -21.43 0.01
C PHE A 344 -9.43 -21.10 1.49
N GLN A 345 -9.81 -22.02 2.39
CA GLN A 345 -9.63 -21.82 3.83
C GLN A 345 -8.14 -21.83 4.20
N GLN A 346 -7.65 -20.71 4.71
CA GLN A 346 -6.23 -20.52 5.05
C GLN A 346 -5.73 -21.48 6.14
N SER A 347 -6.64 -21.94 7.02
CA SER A 347 -6.32 -22.94 8.07
C SER A 347 -5.99 -24.33 7.52
N GLY A 348 -6.33 -24.62 6.26
CA GLY A 348 -6.02 -25.89 5.61
C GLY A 348 -4.65 -25.95 4.94
N MET A 349 -3.88 -24.86 4.93
CA MET A 349 -2.52 -24.84 4.36
C MET A 349 -1.53 -25.63 5.21
N TYR A 350 -0.51 -26.17 4.55
CA TYR A 350 0.66 -26.69 5.26
C TYR A 350 1.44 -25.57 5.97
N GLU A 351 2.09 -25.90 7.08
CA GLU A 351 2.84 -24.92 7.89
C GLU A 351 3.95 -24.23 7.11
N GLU A 352 4.62 -24.96 6.21
CA GLU A 352 5.67 -24.44 5.33
C GLU A 352 5.12 -23.38 4.37
N THR A 353 3.93 -23.63 3.83
CA THR A 353 3.24 -22.66 2.97
C THR A 353 2.78 -21.43 3.76
N GLY A 354 2.30 -21.64 4.99
CA GLY A 354 1.97 -20.56 5.92
C GLY A 354 3.17 -19.67 6.19
N PHE A 355 4.34 -20.26 6.48
CA PHE A 355 5.58 -19.53 6.71
C PHE A 355 6.05 -18.76 5.45
N LEU A 356 5.99 -19.38 4.28
CA LEU A 356 6.27 -18.71 3.01
C LEU A 356 5.39 -17.48 2.81
N ASN A 357 4.08 -17.64 3.06
CA ASN A 357 3.12 -16.56 2.89
C ASN A 357 3.36 -15.41 3.87
N ILE A 358 3.81 -15.67 5.11
CA ILE A 358 4.23 -14.63 6.06
C ILE A 358 5.40 -13.81 5.49
N ILE A 359 6.39 -14.46 4.89
CA ILE A 359 7.52 -13.77 4.24
C ILE A 359 7.03 -12.90 3.07
N LEU A 360 6.12 -13.43 2.24
CA LEU A 360 5.56 -12.66 1.11
C LEU A 360 4.72 -11.47 1.58
N MET A 361 3.94 -11.62 2.67
CA MET A 361 3.16 -10.54 3.28
C MET A 361 4.05 -9.42 3.84
N PHE A 362 5.22 -9.75 4.38
CA PHE A 362 6.17 -8.77 4.88
C PHE A 362 6.68 -7.85 3.75
N ILE A 363 6.86 -8.41 2.53
CA ILE A 363 7.26 -7.66 1.34
C ILE A 363 6.01 -7.21 0.60
N GLY A 364 5.49 -6.03 0.96
CA GLY A 364 4.25 -5.48 0.39
C GLY A 364 4.39 -4.90 -1.02
N GLY A 365 3.62 -3.84 -1.30
CA GLY A 365 3.61 -3.18 -2.62
C GLY A 365 4.74 -2.19 -2.84
N SER A 366 4.66 -1.48 -3.98
CA SER A 366 5.62 -0.44 -4.35
C SER A 366 5.25 0.92 -3.75
N PRO A 367 6.21 1.87 -3.64
CA PRO A 367 5.91 3.20 -3.13
C PRO A 367 4.87 3.95 -3.97
N GLY A 368 4.00 4.71 -3.30
CA GLY A 368 2.97 5.50 -3.96
C GLY A 368 1.85 4.67 -4.60
N GLY A 369 1.62 3.44 -4.11
CA GLY A 369 0.47 2.61 -4.42
C GLY A 369 -0.43 2.42 -3.20
N THR A 370 -1.50 1.64 -3.35
CA THR A 370 -2.49 1.34 -2.31
C THR A 370 -2.01 0.30 -1.29
N ALA A 371 -1.08 -0.57 -1.68
CA ALA A 371 -0.57 -1.67 -0.86
C ALA A 371 0.33 -1.20 0.29
N GLY A 372 0.25 -1.88 1.43
CA GLY A 372 1.06 -1.67 2.63
C GLY A 372 2.43 -2.39 2.59
N GLY A 373 2.96 -2.73 3.77
CA GLY A 373 4.17 -3.52 3.97
C GLY A 373 5.48 -2.82 3.63
N LEU A 374 6.60 -3.59 3.74
CA LEU A 374 7.92 -3.16 3.28
C LEU A 374 7.89 -2.94 1.77
N LYS A 375 8.23 -1.74 1.32
CA LYS A 375 8.12 -1.39 -0.10
C LYS A 375 9.09 -2.21 -0.95
N THR A 376 8.63 -2.68 -2.13
CA THR A 376 9.44 -3.49 -3.06
C THR A 376 10.78 -2.85 -3.40
N THR A 377 10.82 -1.53 -3.59
CA THR A 377 12.06 -0.80 -3.86
C THR A 377 13.00 -0.80 -2.67
N THR A 378 12.49 -0.67 -1.45
CA THR A 378 13.29 -0.76 -0.22
C THR A 378 13.87 -2.16 -0.06
N PHE A 379 13.07 -3.20 -0.28
CA PHE A 379 13.54 -4.58 -0.25
C PHE A 379 14.65 -4.83 -1.28
N ALA A 380 14.45 -4.40 -2.52
CA ALA A 380 15.45 -4.54 -3.57
C ALA A 380 16.75 -3.81 -3.26
N LEU A 381 16.67 -2.58 -2.71
CA LEU A 381 17.86 -1.81 -2.31
C LEU A 381 18.60 -2.46 -1.15
N LEU A 382 17.90 -2.98 -0.14
CA LEU A 382 18.51 -3.72 0.97
C LEU A 382 19.23 -4.97 0.47
N PHE A 383 18.59 -5.72 -0.44
CA PHE A 383 19.20 -6.91 -1.03
C PHE A 383 20.46 -6.57 -1.84
N LEU A 384 20.41 -5.51 -2.66
CA LEU A 384 21.58 -5.05 -3.43
C LEU A 384 22.71 -4.55 -2.51
N ALA A 385 22.39 -3.77 -1.47
CA ALA A 385 23.37 -3.32 -0.49
C ALA A 385 24.06 -4.50 0.22
N PHE A 386 23.27 -5.47 0.68
CA PHE A 386 23.81 -6.68 1.30
C PHE A 386 24.71 -7.47 0.34
N HIS A 387 24.28 -7.63 -0.92
CA HIS A 387 25.08 -8.31 -1.94
C HIS A 387 26.42 -7.58 -2.23
N THR A 388 26.39 -6.24 -2.27
CA THR A 388 27.60 -5.43 -2.47
C THR A 388 28.57 -5.58 -1.29
N MET A 389 28.04 -5.54 -0.05
CA MET A 389 28.86 -5.77 1.15
C MET A 389 29.55 -7.15 1.14
N LEU A 390 28.84 -8.21 0.73
CA LEU A 390 29.40 -9.56 0.62
C LEU A 390 30.51 -9.68 -0.44
N ARG A 391 30.49 -8.82 -1.45
CA ARG A 391 31.52 -8.79 -2.50
C ARG A 391 32.69 -7.87 -2.20
N GLY A 392 32.75 -7.25 -1.01
CA GLY A 392 33.86 -6.43 -0.56
C GLY A 392 33.90 -5.05 -1.24
N GLY A 393 32.75 -4.53 -1.67
CA GLY A 393 32.60 -3.20 -2.25
C GLY A 393 32.11 -2.16 -1.23
#